data_e083358f349cfcd94891c99b3a5aa6d0
#
_entry.id   e083358f349cfcd94891c99b3a5aa6d0
#
_cell.length_a   1.000
_cell.length_b   1.000
_cell.length_c   1.000
_cell.angle_alpha   90.00
_cell.angle_beta   90.00
_cell.angle_gamma   90.00
#
_symmetry.space_group_name_H-M   'P 1'
#
loop_
_entity.id
_entity.type
_entity.pdbx_description
1 polymer ?
#
loop_
_entity_poly.entity_id
_entity_poly.type
_entity_poly.pdbx_seq_one_letter_code
_entity_poly.pdbx_strand_id
1 'polypeptide(L)'
;MPEGGPAEAGESADPGRPGDLGEPGESGEPSEPGGLAGAAWPSVPEGGLVLVPVGSTEQHGPHLPLSTDSVIARAVAERAARALASRPGGPPPVAPVIAYGASGEHAGFPGTVSIGHEVLGAVLVETVRSLMLWAGRVVFVNGHGGNVAALDAAVGRMRAEGHDAAWTGCGVPDGDAHAGRSETSAMLYLAPHLVRASAAVAGDTRPLAELMPDLVARGVRAVSPSGVLGDPAGASAEEGRAIVAAMVASVVRGITAGRPDPRGRLLTPGDPAGPFASA
;
A
#
# COMPACT_ATOMS: atom_id res chain seq x y z
N MET A 1 -26.07 32.81 -78.53
CA MET A 1 -25.03 33.71 -78.10
C MET A 1 -25.43 34.26 -76.72
N PRO A 2 -24.67 34.06 -75.65
CA PRO A 2 -23.23 34.13 -75.41
C PRO A 2 -22.71 32.85 -74.72
N GLU A 3 -21.61 32.48 -74.92
CA GLU A 3 -20.21 32.49 -74.50
C GLU A 3 -20.00 31.93 -73.08
N GLY A 4 -19.46 30.72 -73.07
CA GLY A 4 -18.99 30.05 -71.87
C GLY A 4 -17.59 30.53 -71.46
N GLY A 5 -17.42 30.86 -70.21
CA GLY A 5 -16.11 31.07 -69.59
C GLY A 5 -15.56 29.74 -69.03
N PRO A 6 -14.24 29.61 -68.92
CA PRO A 6 -13.61 28.33 -68.55
C PRO A 6 -13.72 28.03 -67.07
N ALA A 7 -13.87 26.74 -66.74
CA ALA A 7 -13.86 26.18 -65.39
C ALA A 7 -12.41 26.28 -64.83
N GLU A 8 -12.31 26.87 -63.62
CA GLU A 8 -11.06 26.84 -62.83
C GLU A 8 -10.83 25.46 -62.25
N ALA A 9 -9.62 25.00 -62.43
CA ALA A 9 -9.14 23.72 -61.93
C ALA A 9 -9.02 23.76 -60.36
N GLY A 10 -9.68 22.82 -59.72
CA GLY A 10 -9.55 22.62 -58.28
C GLY A 10 -8.14 22.27 -57.89
N GLU A 11 -7.65 22.99 -56.91
CA GLU A 11 -6.39 22.83 -56.23
C GLU A 11 -6.41 21.53 -55.44
N SER A 12 -5.47 20.63 -55.71
CA SER A 12 -5.27 19.37 -55.02
C SER A 12 -4.78 19.63 -53.61
N ALA A 13 -5.56 19.19 -52.61
CA ALA A 13 -5.17 19.19 -51.23
C ALA A 13 -3.98 18.26 -51.00
N ASP A 14 -2.88 18.83 -50.50
CA ASP A 14 -1.68 18.17 -50.02
C ASP A 14 -2.04 17.29 -48.79
N PRO A 15 -1.74 15.97 -48.75
CA PRO A 15 -1.97 15.16 -47.59
C PRO A 15 -0.97 15.50 -46.48
N GLY A 16 -1.50 16.10 -45.46
CA GLY A 16 -0.95 16.60 -44.22
C GLY A 16 0.39 16.06 -43.75
N ARG A 17 1.24 17.01 -43.36
CA ARG A 17 2.32 16.83 -42.39
C ARG A 17 1.81 16.11 -41.16
N PRO A 18 2.62 15.19 -40.55
CA PRO A 18 2.29 14.63 -39.24
C PRO A 18 2.16 15.78 -38.24
N GLY A 19 1.00 15.85 -37.57
CA GLY A 19 0.73 16.86 -36.57
C GLY A 19 1.82 16.85 -35.49
N ASP A 20 2.25 18.06 -35.18
CA ASP A 20 3.09 18.40 -34.04
C ASP A 20 2.42 17.82 -32.78
N LEU A 21 2.95 16.70 -32.27
CA LEU A 21 2.59 16.18 -30.96
C LEU A 21 3.21 17.17 -29.97
N GLY A 22 2.40 18.11 -29.50
CA GLY A 22 2.79 19.06 -28.49
C GLY A 22 3.63 18.39 -27.41
N GLU A 23 4.72 19.04 -27.03
CA GLU A 23 5.59 18.60 -25.96
C GLU A 23 4.76 18.28 -24.71
N PRO A 24 5.00 17.13 -24.01
CA PRO A 24 4.31 16.83 -22.79
C PRO A 24 4.69 17.90 -21.78
N GLY A 25 3.68 18.66 -21.32
CA GLY A 25 3.84 19.67 -20.29
C GLY A 25 4.54 19.07 -19.07
N GLU A 26 5.60 19.70 -18.62
CA GLU A 26 6.30 19.43 -17.37
C GLU A 26 5.38 19.63 -16.17
N SER A 27 4.64 18.60 -15.80
CA SER A 27 3.95 18.48 -14.49
C SER A 27 3.70 17.02 -14.13
N GLY A 28 4.73 16.21 -14.20
CA GLY A 28 4.80 14.89 -13.61
C GLY A 28 6.18 14.76 -13.02
N GLU A 29 6.28 14.78 -11.68
CA GLU A 29 7.52 14.29 -11.08
C GLU A 29 7.83 12.92 -11.70
N PRO A 30 9.05 12.69 -12.19
CA PRO A 30 9.40 11.40 -12.76
C PRO A 30 9.16 10.35 -11.70
N SER A 31 8.34 9.35 -12.02
CA SER A 31 8.17 8.17 -11.18
C SER A 31 9.56 7.67 -10.83
N GLU A 32 9.94 7.76 -9.55
CA GLU A 32 11.26 7.41 -9.03
C GLU A 32 11.73 6.07 -9.59
N PRO A 33 12.94 5.98 -10.18
CA PRO A 33 13.50 4.71 -10.62
C PRO A 33 13.86 3.89 -9.39
N GLY A 34 13.11 2.87 -9.05
CA GLY A 34 13.45 2.05 -7.87
C GLY A 34 12.57 0.84 -7.61
N GLY A 35 11.39 0.74 -8.22
CA GLY A 35 10.53 -0.42 -8.04
C GLY A 35 10.73 -1.50 -9.11
N LEU A 36 10.49 -2.76 -8.76
CA LEU A 36 10.55 -3.89 -9.72
C LEU A 36 9.63 -3.69 -10.92
N ALA A 37 8.49 -2.99 -10.73
CA ALA A 37 7.55 -2.72 -11.82
C ALA A 37 8.14 -1.90 -12.98
N GLY A 38 9.10 -1.03 -12.69
CA GLY A 38 9.78 -0.22 -13.70
C GLY A 38 11.12 -0.77 -14.16
N ALA A 39 11.61 -1.87 -13.56
CA ALA A 39 12.92 -2.43 -13.86
C ALA A 39 12.86 -3.42 -15.03
N ALA A 40 13.88 -3.40 -15.88
CA ALA A 40 14.15 -4.49 -16.80
C ALA A 40 14.94 -5.60 -16.08
N TRP A 41 14.64 -6.87 -16.35
CA TRP A 41 15.22 -7.98 -15.60
C TRP A 41 16.77 -7.97 -15.48
N PRO A 42 17.56 -7.51 -16.46
CA PRO A 42 19.02 -7.47 -16.32
C PRO A 42 19.53 -6.48 -15.27
N SER A 43 18.68 -5.52 -14.83
CA SER A 43 19.02 -4.54 -13.80
C SER A 43 18.58 -4.93 -12.39
N VAL A 44 17.91 -6.09 -12.24
CA VAL A 44 17.44 -6.57 -10.94
C VAL A 44 18.60 -7.26 -10.20
N PRO A 45 18.98 -6.81 -8.99
CA PRO A 45 20.06 -7.42 -8.24
C PRO A 45 19.65 -8.80 -7.71
N GLU A 46 20.57 -9.78 -7.78
CA GLU A 46 20.37 -11.12 -7.22
C GLU A 46 20.87 -11.21 -5.77
N GLY A 47 20.31 -12.13 -4.99
CA GLY A 47 20.75 -12.49 -3.64
C GLY A 47 20.44 -11.45 -2.56
N GLY A 48 19.78 -10.33 -2.91
CA GLY A 48 19.48 -9.24 -2.00
C GLY A 48 18.13 -9.36 -1.28
N LEU A 49 17.83 -8.35 -0.43
CA LEU A 49 16.54 -8.15 0.19
C LEU A 49 15.55 -7.59 -0.84
N VAL A 50 14.33 -8.12 -0.84
CA VAL A 50 13.17 -7.55 -1.58
C VAL A 50 12.08 -7.14 -0.59
N LEU A 51 11.52 -5.93 -0.76
CA LEU A 51 10.37 -5.47 0.01
C LEU A 51 9.09 -5.65 -0.82
N VAL A 52 8.07 -6.23 -0.22
CA VAL A 52 6.77 -6.47 -0.87
C VAL A 52 5.69 -5.74 -0.08
N PRO A 53 5.16 -4.59 -0.57
CA PRO A 53 4.04 -3.93 0.08
C PRO A 53 2.77 -4.79 -0.03
N VAL A 54 2.01 -4.87 1.06
CA VAL A 54 0.71 -5.55 1.12
C VAL A 54 -0.32 -4.59 1.67
N GLY A 55 -1.31 -4.27 0.89
CA GLY A 55 -2.41 -3.38 1.27
C GLY A 55 -3.75 -4.10 1.22
N SER A 56 -4.78 -3.32 0.94
CA SER A 56 -6.14 -3.78 0.70
C SER A 56 -6.83 -2.93 -0.37
N THR A 57 -8.03 -3.33 -0.75
CA THR A 57 -9.01 -2.52 -1.46
C THR A 57 -10.29 -2.55 -0.64
N GLU A 58 -10.45 -1.59 0.26
CA GLU A 58 -11.57 -1.55 1.20
C GLU A 58 -12.02 -0.13 1.53
N GLN A 59 -13.24 -0.01 2.06
CA GLN A 59 -13.76 1.27 2.51
C GLN A 59 -12.88 1.89 3.60
N HIS A 60 -12.69 3.20 3.56
CA HIS A 60 -12.01 4.01 4.56
C HIS A 60 -12.83 5.27 4.86
N GLY A 61 -14.08 5.07 5.31
CA GLY A 61 -15.00 6.16 5.51
C GLY A 61 -15.38 6.87 4.20
N PRO A 62 -16.14 7.98 4.28
CA PRO A 62 -16.55 8.72 3.10
C PRO A 62 -15.44 9.62 2.53
N HIS A 63 -14.31 9.77 3.22
CA HIS A 63 -13.30 10.80 2.94
C HIS A 63 -11.96 10.25 2.41
N LEU A 64 -11.65 8.98 2.61
CA LEU A 64 -10.43 8.36 2.10
C LEU A 64 -10.72 7.40 0.95
N PRO A 65 -9.74 7.18 0.04
CA PRO A 65 -9.91 6.26 -1.08
C PRO A 65 -9.87 4.80 -0.63
N LEU A 66 -10.46 3.91 -1.42
CA LEU A 66 -10.42 2.46 -1.18
C LEU A 66 -9.00 1.87 -1.19
N SER A 67 -8.03 2.59 -1.73
CA SER A 67 -6.63 2.18 -1.84
C SER A 67 -5.74 2.69 -0.69
N THR A 68 -6.30 3.23 0.37
CA THR A 68 -5.55 3.86 1.48
C THR A 68 -4.41 2.99 1.99
N ASP A 69 -4.69 1.74 2.36
CA ASP A 69 -3.68 0.80 2.86
C ASP A 69 -2.58 0.52 1.84
N SER A 70 -2.97 0.40 0.57
CA SER A 70 -2.02 0.16 -0.53
C SER A 70 -1.10 1.36 -0.75
N VAL A 71 -1.62 2.58 -0.65
CA VAL A 71 -0.84 3.82 -0.75
C VAL A 71 0.15 3.93 0.41
N ILE A 72 -0.31 3.69 1.63
CA ILE A 72 0.53 3.76 2.84
C ILE A 72 1.62 2.68 2.79
N ALA A 73 1.25 1.41 2.56
CA ALA A 73 2.19 0.29 2.52
C ALA A 73 3.29 0.51 1.48
N ARG A 74 2.91 0.92 0.25
CA ARG A 74 3.86 1.23 -0.82
C ARG A 74 4.78 2.37 -0.44
N ALA A 75 4.23 3.49 0.03
CA ALA A 75 5.00 4.67 0.39
C ALA A 75 6.00 4.41 1.53
N VAL A 76 5.61 3.58 2.51
CA VAL A 76 6.49 3.16 3.62
C VAL A 76 7.59 2.23 3.12
N ALA A 77 7.26 1.23 2.28
CA ALA A 77 8.25 0.30 1.73
C ALA A 77 9.29 1.03 0.85
N GLU A 78 8.87 1.94 -0.03
CA GLU A 78 9.75 2.73 -0.88
C GLU A 78 10.69 3.62 -0.06
N ARG A 79 10.18 4.30 0.98
CA ARG A 79 10.99 5.13 1.87
C ARG A 79 11.94 4.29 2.74
N ALA A 80 11.50 3.13 3.21
CA ALA A 80 12.35 2.19 3.92
C ALA A 80 13.48 1.66 3.02
N ALA A 81 13.20 1.34 1.75
CA ALA A 81 14.20 0.95 0.79
C ALA A 81 15.28 2.04 0.61
N ARG A 82 14.88 3.30 0.45
CA ARG A 82 15.81 4.43 0.38
C ARG A 82 16.65 4.58 1.66
N ALA A 83 16.04 4.44 2.83
CA ALA A 83 16.75 4.51 4.11
C ALA A 83 17.75 3.35 4.30
N LEU A 84 17.56 2.23 3.62
CA LEU A 84 18.43 1.06 3.63
C LEU A 84 19.51 1.11 2.54
N ALA A 85 19.59 2.16 1.72
CA ALA A 85 20.49 2.26 0.57
C ALA A 85 21.98 2.17 0.91
N SER A 86 22.39 2.51 2.12
CA SER A 86 23.79 2.40 2.59
C SER A 86 24.23 0.96 2.90
N ARG A 87 23.32 -0.01 2.83
CA ARG A 87 23.67 -1.43 3.05
C ARG A 87 24.42 -2.00 1.84
N PRO A 88 25.23 -3.05 2.03
CA PRO A 88 25.82 -3.79 0.92
C PRO A 88 24.73 -4.26 -0.05
N GLY A 89 24.91 -4.00 -1.34
CA GLY A 89 23.93 -4.28 -2.40
C GLY A 89 23.03 -3.10 -2.78
N GLY A 90 23.15 -1.96 -2.10
CA GLY A 90 22.32 -0.78 -2.41
C GLY A 90 20.89 -0.85 -1.85
N PRO A 91 19.99 0.03 -2.33
CA PRO A 91 18.60 0.03 -1.90
C PRO A 91 17.91 -1.26 -2.35
N PRO A 92 17.18 -1.95 -1.44
CA PRO A 92 16.43 -3.13 -1.82
C PRO A 92 15.33 -2.77 -2.84
N PRO A 93 15.13 -3.59 -3.88
CA PRO A 93 14.01 -3.39 -4.78
C PRO A 93 12.67 -3.55 -4.07
N VAL A 94 11.68 -2.74 -4.47
CA VAL A 94 10.31 -2.80 -3.96
C VAL A 94 9.42 -3.40 -5.04
N ALA A 95 8.74 -4.49 -4.71
CA ALA A 95 7.79 -5.14 -5.60
C ALA A 95 6.52 -4.29 -5.79
N PRO A 96 5.73 -4.52 -6.85
CA PRO A 96 4.37 -4.00 -6.94
C PRO A 96 3.55 -4.36 -5.71
N VAL A 97 2.65 -3.45 -5.30
CA VAL A 97 1.80 -3.68 -4.12
C VAL A 97 0.81 -4.83 -4.38
N ILE A 98 0.64 -5.71 -3.40
CA ILE A 98 -0.49 -6.66 -3.36
C ILE A 98 -1.69 -5.85 -2.86
N ALA A 99 -2.56 -5.42 -3.78
CA ALA A 99 -3.63 -4.46 -3.51
C ALA A 99 -4.96 -5.10 -3.06
N TYR A 100 -5.11 -6.41 -3.18
CA TYR A 100 -6.28 -7.14 -2.69
C TYR A 100 -5.91 -7.95 -1.47
N GLY A 101 -6.52 -7.60 -0.33
CA GLY A 101 -6.28 -8.21 0.97
C GLY A 101 -7.45 -9.05 1.50
N ALA A 102 -7.35 -9.42 2.76
CA ALA A 102 -8.40 -10.08 3.52
C ALA A 102 -9.22 -9.03 4.28
N SER A 103 -10.20 -8.43 3.64
CA SER A 103 -11.03 -7.30 4.12
C SER A 103 -12.48 -7.73 4.33
N GLY A 104 -12.71 -8.96 4.79
CA GLY A 104 -14.06 -9.52 4.95
C GLY A 104 -14.93 -8.73 5.95
N GLU A 105 -14.34 -8.14 6.97
CA GLU A 105 -14.98 -7.27 7.95
C GLU A 105 -15.58 -6.00 7.34
N HIS A 106 -15.08 -5.59 6.18
CA HIS A 106 -15.57 -4.43 5.41
C HIS A 106 -16.52 -4.81 4.25
N ALA A 107 -16.86 -6.09 4.07
CA ALA A 107 -17.66 -6.57 2.94
C ALA A 107 -19.05 -5.91 2.81
N GLY A 108 -19.58 -5.32 3.88
CA GLY A 108 -20.85 -4.58 3.87
C GLY A 108 -20.81 -3.25 3.12
N PHE A 109 -19.66 -2.77 2.67
CA PHE A 109 -19.52 -1.48 1.97
C PHE A 109 -19.21 -1.68 0.48
N PRO A 110 -19.92 -0.97 -0.42
CA PRO A 110 -19.61 -0.99 -1.84
C PRO A 110 -18.16 -0.56 -2.13
N GLY A 111 -17.53 -1.23 -3.08
CA GLY A 111 -16.15 -0.95 -3.49
C GLY A 111 -15.10 -1.76 -2.73
N THR A 112 -15.42 -2.33 -1.57
CA THR A 112 -14.53 -3.28 -0.88
C THR A 112 -14.42 -4.57 -1.69
N VAL A 113 -13.18 -5.02 -1.90
CA VAL A 113 -12.88 -6.30 -2.57
C VAL A 113 -11.96 -7.11 -1.65
N SER A 114 -12.52 -8.12 -0.99
CA SER A 114 -11.76 -9.07 -0.18
C SER A 114 -11.53 -10.36 -0.95
N ILE A 115 -10.28 -10.84 -0.97
CA ILE A 115 -9.95 -12.17 -1.50
C ILE A 115 -9.92 -13.25 -0.41
N GLY A 116 -10.12 -12.85 0.85
CA GLY A 116 -10.09 -13.74 2.01
C GLY A 116 -8.69 -14.21 2.41
N HIS A 117 -8.58 -14.77 3.61
CA HIS A 117 -7.29 -15.19 4.17
C HIS A 117 -6.65 -16.34 3.40
N GLU A 118 -7.45 -17.30 2.93
CA GLU A 118 -6.94 -18.48 2.24
C GLU A 118 -6.28 -18.11 0.90
N VAL A 119 -6.97 -17.33 0.07
CA VAL A 119 -6.45 -16.90 -1.23
C VAL A 119 -5.26 -15.94 -1.04
N LEU A 120 -5.35 -15.00 -0.10
CA LEU A 120 -4.22 -14.14 0.21
C LEU A 120 -3.01 -14.97 0.68
N GLY A 121 -3.21 -15.95 1.55
CA GLY A 121 -2.15 -16.86 1.99
C GLY A 121 -1.48 -17.58 0.82
N ALA A 122 -2.25 -18.05 -0.15
CA ALA A 122 -1.71 -18.68 -1.37
C ALA A 122 -0.88 -17.68 -2.20
N VAL A 123 -1.38 -16.46 -2.38
CA VAL A 123 -0.64 -15.37 -3.08
C VAL A 123 0.69 -15.09 -2.39
N LEU A 124 0.70 -14.95 -1.05
CA LEU A 124 1.91 -14.68 -0.28
C LEU A 124 2.93 -15.81 -0.40
N VAL A 125 2.48 -17.07 -0.28
CA VAL A 125 3.32 -18.27 -0.43
C VAL A 125 3.98 -18.31 -1.81
N GLU A 126 3.21 -18.20 -2.88
CA GLU A 126 3.75 -18.27 -4.24
C GLU A 126 4.63 -17.05 -4.57
N THR A 127 4.34 -15.88 -3.99
CA THR A 127 5.22 -14.70 -4.08
C THR A 127 6.59 -14.99 -3.46
N VAL A 128 6.65 -15.57 -2.27
CA VAL A 128 7.94 -15.94 -1.65
C VAL A 128 8.66 -16.96 -2.49
N ARG A 129 8.01 -18.04 -2.89
CA ARG A 129 8.62 -19.11 -3.69
C ARG A 129 9.24 -18.60 -4.99
N SER A 130 8.52 -17.71 -5.68
CA SER A 130 9.00 -17.09 -6.91
C SER A 130 10.17 -16.14 -6.67
N LEU A 131 10.06 -15.25 -5.69
CA LEU A 131 11.13 -14.30 -5.37
C LEU A 131 12.40 -15.00 -4.91
N MET A 132 12.29 -16.05 -4.10
CA MET A 132 13.45 -16.78 -3.56
C MET A 132 14.22 -17.59 -4.61
N LEU A 133 13.81 -17.60 -5.86
CA LEU A 133 14.62 -18.13 -6.96
C LEU A 133 15.83 -17.24 -7.28
N TRP A 134 15.75 -15.95 -6.93
CA TRP A 134 16.79 -14.98 -7.21
C TRP A 134 17.07 -14.00 -6.05
N ALA A 135 16.13 -13.79 -5.11
CA ALA A 135 16.33 -12.96 -3.92
C ALA A 135 16.92 -13.78 -2.76
N GLY A 136 17.66 -13.13 -1.86
CA GLY A 136 18.18 -13.76 -0.63
C GLY A 136 17.24 -13.65 0.56
N ARG A 137 16.34 -12.65 0.55
CA ARG A 137 15.38 -12.40 1.64
C ARG A 137 14.16 -11.66 1.11
N VAL A 138 12.98 -12.00 1.63
CA VAL A 138 11.71 -11.32 1.33
C VAL A 138 11.12 -10.76 2.62
N VAL A 139 10.74 -9.45 2.60
CA VAL A 139 10.02 -8.83 3.72
C VAL A 139 8.73 -8.19 3.21
N PHE A 140 7.60 -8.66 3.70
CA PHE A 140 6.31 -8.03 3.46
C PHE A 140 6.13 -6.81 4.37
N VAL A 141 5.68 -5.68 3.81
CA VAL A 141 5.35 -4.44 4.51
C VAL A 141 3.84 -4.26 4.44
N ASN A 142 3.16 -4.57 5.55
CA ASN A 142 1.69 -4.67 5.59
C ASN A 142 1.04 -3.39 6.07
N GLY A 143 0.08 -2.86 5.31
CA GLY A 143 -0.73 -1.69 5.64
C GLY A 143 -2.10 -2.01 6.24
N HIS A 144 -2.57 -3.27 6.19
CA HIS A 144 -3.93 -3.64 6.58
C HIS A 144 -3.97 -4.69 7.70
N GLY A 145 -4.72 -4.39 8.76
CA GLY A 145 -4.84 -5.27 9.92
C GLY A 145 -5.43 -6.64 9.61
N GLY A 146 -6.43 -6.71 8.75
CA GLY A 146 -7.09 -7.96 8.34
C GLY A 146 -6.17 -8.96 7.64
N ASN A 147 -5.02 -8.52 7.12
CA ASN A 147 -4.05 -9.42 6.48
C ASN A 147 -3.19 -10.23 7.46
N VAL A 148 -3.16 -9.85 8.73
CA VAL A 148 -2.20 -10.39 9.73
C VAL A 148 -2.28 -11.90 9.82
N ALA A 149 -3.47 -12.48 9.91
CA ALA A 149 -3.63 -13.92 10.03
C ALA A 149 -3.07 -14.68 8.80
N ALA A 150 -3.27 -14.14 7.59
CA ALA A 150 -2.73 -14.72 6.37
C ALA A 150 -1.20 -14.59 6.29
N LEU A 151 -0.65 -13.44 6.72
CA LEU A 151 0.79 -13.20 6.79
C LEU A 151 1.47 -14.14 7.79
N ASP A 152 0.93 -14.26 9.02
CA ASP A 152 1.42 -15.18 10.05
C ASP A 152 1.50 -16.62 9.53
N ALA A 153 0.41 -17.10 8.91
CA ALA A 153 0.34 -18.45 8.40
C ALA A 153 1.29 -18.67 7.20
N ALA A 154 1.25 -17.78 6.21
CA ALA A 154 2.04 -17.92 4.98
C ALA A 154 3.54 -17.77 5.25
N VAL A 155 3.94 -16.74 6.00
CA VAL A 155 5.37 -16.49 6.28
C VAL A 155 5.91 -17.56 7.23
N GLY A 156 5.15 -17.96 8.25
CA GLY A 156 5.52 -19.09 9.12
C GLY A 156 5.76 -20.37 8.33
N ARG A 157 4.89 -20.68 7.37
CA ARG A 157 5.07 -21.82 6.45
C ARG A 157 6.34 -21.69 5.61
N MET A 158 6.57 -20.54 4.99
CA MET A 158 7.75 -20.34 4.14
C MET A 158 9.05 -20.47 4.92
N ARG A 159 9.06 -19.98 6.15
CA ARG A 159 10.19 -20.15 7.06
C ARG A 159 10.43 -21.61 7.43
N ALA A 160 9.37 -22.38 7.67
CA ALA A 160 9.46 -23.82 7.93
C ALA A 160 9.97 -24.60 6.69
N GLU A 161 9.71 -24.11 5.48
CA GLU A 161 10.28 -24.61 4.22
C GLU A 161 11.74 -24.15 3.97
N GLY A 162 12.31 -23.35 4.88
CA GLY A 162 13.73 -22.91 4.82
C GLY A 162 13.97 -21.57 4.11
N HIS A 163 12.93 -20.83 3.74
CA HIS A 163 13.05 -19.52 3.10
C HIS A 163 13.28 -18.41 4.14
N ASP A 164 14.15 -17.44 3.83
CA ASP A 164 14.29 -16.21 4.63
C ASP A 164 13.20 -15.22 4.28
N ALA A 165 12.01 -15.46 4.82
CA ALA A 165 10.85 -14.61 4.69
C ALA A 165 10.45 -14.01 6.05
N ALA A 166 9.99 -12.75 6.03
CA ALA A 166 9.49 -12.04 7.21
C ALA A 166 8.39 -11.06 6.82
N TRP A 167 7.70 -10.50 7.82
CA TRP A 167 6.76 -9.42 7.61
C TRP A 167 6.78 -8.39 8.75
N THR A 168 6.33 -7.17 8.47
CA THR A 168 6.19 -6.07 9.43
C THR A 168 4.96 -5.22 9.08
N GLY A 169 4.34 -4.59 10.07
CA GLY A 169 3.19 -3.71 9.86
C GLY A 169 3.58 -2.23 9.77
N CYS A 170 2.71 -1.45 9.14
CA CYS A 170 2.76 0.02 9.11
C CYS A 170 1.96 0.65 10.27
N GLY A 171 1.88 0.00 11.43
CA GLY A 171 1.16 0.53 12.58
C GLY A 171 1.89 1.70 13.23
N VAL A 172 1.11 2.58 13.85
CA VAL A 172 1.60 3.62 14.77
C VAL A 172 1.10 3.29 16.17
N PRO A 173 1.96 3.43 17.20
CA PRO A 173 1.49 3.34 18.58
C PRO A 173 0.36 4.36 18.82
N ASP A 174 -0.66 3.95 19.58
CA ASP A 174 -1.79 4.79 19.97
C ASP A 174 -2.60 5.42 18.80
N GLY A 175 -2.46 4.87 17.58
CA GLY A 175 -3.29 5.26 16.44
C GLY A 175 -4.72 4.76 16.58
N ASP A 176 -5.65 5.46 15.94
CA ASP A 176 -7.03 5.00 15.79
C ASP A 176 -7.11 3.73 14.92
N ALA A 177 -8.23 3.01 15.07
CA ALA A 177 -8.35 1.67 14.54
C ALA A 177 -8.46 1.64 13.00
N HIS A 178 -9.19 2.59 12.39
CA HIS A 178 -9.43 2.60 10.95
C HIS A 178 -10.06 3.92 10.47
N ALA A 179 -9.52 4.47 9.39
CA ALA A 179 -10.00 5.69 8.73
C ALA A 179 -10.13 6.92 9.67
N GLY A 180 -9.42 6.92 10.79
CA GLY A 180 -9.43 8.00 11.74
C GLY A 180 -8.33 9.04 11.46
N ARG A 181 -7.85 9.70 12.52
CA ARG A 181 -6.89 10.79 12.41
C ARG A 181 -5.55 10.35 11.84
N SER A 182 -5.06 9.18 12.25
CA SER A 182 -3.74 8.70 11.86
C SER A 182 -3.64 8.43 10.35
N GLU A 183 -4.59 7.68 9.79
CA GLU A 183 -4.61 7.37 8.36
C GLU A 183 -5.00 8.58 7.53
N THR A 184 -5.93 9.42 8.01
CA THR A 184 -6.29 10.66 7.34
C THR A 184 -5.09 11.60 7.24
N SER A 185 -4.31 11.77 8.33
CA SER A 185 -3.08 12.55 8.33
C SER A 185 -2.04 11.98 7.37
N ALA A 186 -1.82 10.66 7.41
CA ALA A 186 -0.90 10.00 6.50
C ALA A 186 -1.28 10.23 5.03
N MET A 187 -2.56 10.11 4.69
CA MET A 187 -3.06 10.33 3.33
C MET A 187 -3.02 11.79 2.90
N LEU A 188 -3.27 12.75 3.81
CA LEU A 188 -3.08 14.18 3.54
C LEU A 188 -1.62 14.52 3.19
N TYR A 189 -0.67 13.79 3.76
CA TYR A 189 0.75 13.94 3.43
C TYR A 189 1.14 13.21 2.14
N LEU A 190 0.67 11.97 1.93
CA LEU A 190 1.11 11.12 0.82
C LEU A 190 0.36 11.39 -0.48
N ALA A 191 -0.94 11.65 -0.41
CA ALA A 191 -1.81 11.77 -1.57
C ALA A 191 -3.00 12.70 -1.27
N PRO A 192 -2.77 14.01 -0.98
CA PRO A 192 -3.80 14.94 -0.57
C PRO A 192 -4.94 15.08 -1.61
N HIS A 193 -4.63 14.90 -2.88
CA HIS A 193 -5.60 14.96 -3.98
C HIS A 193 -6.64 13.81 -3.95
N LEU A 194 -6.39 12.73 -3.20
CA LEU A 194 -7.32 11.61 -3.00
C LEU A 194 -8.20 11.78 -1.75
N VAL A 195 -7.88 12.74 -0.87
CA VAL A 195 -8.60 12.96 0.39
C VAL A 195 -9.75 13.93 0.20
N ARG A 196 -10.96 13.51 0.55
CA ARG A 196 -12.17 14.35 0.54
C ARG A 196 -12.41 14.92 1.94
N ALA A 197 -11.55 15.82 2.40
CA ALA A 197 -11.57 16.32 3.78
C ALA A 197 -12.93 16.86 4.24
N SER A 198 -13.74 17.46 3.34
CA SER A 198 -15.09 17.95 3.66
C SER A 198 -16.12 16.84 3.91
N ALA A 199 -15.81 15.60 3.55
CA ALA A 199 -16.67 14.45 3.81
C ALA A 199 -16.24 13.67 5.08
N ALA A 200 -15.19 14.09 5.75
CA ALA A 200 -14.70 13.44 6.97
C ALA A 200 -15.75 13.53 8.10
N VAL A 201 -16.03 12.39 8.73
CA VAL A 201 -16.97 12.28 9.86
C VAL A 201 -16.37 11.38 10.92
N ALA A 202 -16.63 11.66 12.19
CA ALA A 202 -16.27 10.76 13.27
C ALA A 202 -17.11 9.47 13.20
N GLY A 203 -16.48 8.36 13.55
CA GLY A 203 -17.12 7.06 13.72
C GLY A 203 -17.10 6.59 15.17
N ASP A 204 -16.93 5.29 15.36
CA ASP A 204 -16.79 4.72 16.71
C ASP A 204 -15.36 4.94 17.21
N THR A 205 -15.21 5.65 18.33
CA THR A 205 -13.92 6.03 18.91
C THR A 205 -13.47 5.15 20.06
N ARG A 206 -14.21 4.06 20.36
CA ARG A 206 -13.80 3.11 21.39
C ARG A 206 -12.47 2.43 21.00
N PRO A 207 -11.65 2.04 22.00
CA PRO A 207 -10.44 1.27 21.73
C PRO A 207 -10.74 0.00 20.93
N LEU A 208 -9.84 -0.35 19.99
CA LEU A 208 -10.03 -1.51 19.11
C LEU A 208 -10.30 -2.81 19.88
N ALA A 209 -9.65 -3.00 21.03
CA ALA A 209 -9.87 -4.17 21.88
C ALA A 209 -11.32 -4.32 22.38
N GLU A 210 -12.01 -3.20 22.59
CA GLU A 210 -13.44 -3.19 22.98
C GLU A 210 -14.35 -3.42 21.78
N LEU A 211 -13.92 -3.01 20.57
CA LEU A 211 -14.68 -3.17 19.33
C LEU A 211 -14.56 -4.58 18.74
N MET A 212 -13.45 -5.28 18.99
CA MET A 212 -13.14 -6.57 18.34
C MET A 212 -14.25 -7.61 18.41
N PRO A 213 -14.94 -7.86 19.57
CA PRO A 213 -16.02 -8.83 19.62
C PRO A 213 -17.18 -8.49 18.66
N ASP A 214 -17.52 -7.20 18.57
CA ASP A 214 -18.57 -6.70 17.69
C ASP A 214 -18.15 -6.75 16.21
N LEU A 215 -16.90 -6.39 15.91
CA LEU A 215 -16.35 -6.42 14.55
C LEU A 215 -16.31 -7.85 13.99
N VAL A 216 -15.85 -8.80 14.79
CA VAL A 216 -15.81 -10.22 14.41
C VAL A 216 -17.22 -10.78 14.20
N ALA A 217 -18.18 -10.44 15.07
CA ALA A 217 -19.53 -10.99 15.00
C ALA A 217 -20.39 -10.36 13.90
N ARG A 218 -20.20 -9.06 13.58
CA ARG A 218 -21.16 -8.27 12.78
C ARG A 218 -20.54 -7.45 11.66
N GLY A 219 -19.21 -7.37 11.60
CA GLY A 219 -18.48 -6.54 10.65
C GLY A 219 -18.53 -5.04 10.96
N VAL A 220 -17.72 -4.27 10.25
CA VAL A 220 -17.53 -2.84 10.49
C VAL A 220 -18.83 -2.04 10.30
N ARG A 221 -19.63 -2.35 9.29
CA ARG A 221 -20.84 -1.57 8.98
C ARG A 221 -21.88 -1.56 10.09
N ALA A 222 -21.95 -2.63 10.87
CA ALA A 222 -22.87 -2.73 12.00
C ALA A 222 -22.39 -1.95 13.23
N VAL A 223 -21.07 -1.77 13.36
CA VAL A 223 -20.43 -1.01 14.44
C VAL A 223 -20.38 0.47 14.11
N SER A 224 -19.95 0.80 12.89
CA SER A 224 -19.89 2.16 12.40
C SER A 224 -20.51 2.24 11.00
N PRO A 225 -21.70 2.83 10.85
CA PRO A 225 -22.35 2.98 9.55
C PRO A 225 -21.57 3.84 8.55
N SER A 226 -20.70 4.76 9.03
CA SER A 226 -19.78 5.55 8.22
C SER A 226 -18.56 4.76 7.77
N GLY A 227 -18.27 3.63 8.40
CA GLY A 227 -17.05 2.85 8.20
C GLY A 227 -15.83 3.34 8.98
N VAL A 228 -15.91 4.49 9.64
CA VAL A 228 -14.79 5.07 10.41
C VAL A 228 -14.75 4.45 11.82
N LEU A 229 -13.59 3.98 12.25
CA LEU A 229 -13.33 3.54 13.63
C LEU A 229 -12.27 4.46 14.23
N GLY A 230 -12.70 5.65 14.64
CA GLY A 230 -11.87 6.75 15.12
C GLY A 230 -12.51 8.11 14.81
N ASP A 231 -11.72 9.16 14.93
CA ASP A 231 -12.14 10.53 14.59
C ASP A 231 -11.08 11.23 13.72
N PRO A 232 -11.37 11.54 12.45
CA PRO A 232 -10.43 12.23 11.55
C PRO A 232 -10.26 13.73 11.89
N ALA A 233 -10.99 14.27 12.87
CA ALA A 233 -10.90 15.68 13.22
C ALA A 233 -9.47 16.08 13.64
N GLY A 234 -9.00 17.20 13.11
CA GLY A 234 -7.66 17.71 13.39
C GLY A 234 -6.53 17.00 12.63
N ALA A 235 -6.83 16.06 11.73
CA ALA A 235 -5.83 15.45 10.86
C ALA A 235 -5.10 16.50 10.00
N SER A 236 -3.80 16.36 9.81
CA SER A 236 -2.99 17.29 9.02
C SER A 236 -1.85 16.60 8.27
N ALA A 237 -1.40 17.21 7.17
CA ALA A 237 -0.25 16.70 6.42
C ALA A 237 1.06 16.76 7.24
N GLU A 238 1.21 17.72 8.16
CA GLU A 238 2.36 17.82 9.05
C GLU A 238 2.42 16.62 10.01
N GLU A 239 1.31 16.30 10.67
CA GLU A 239 1.18 15.11 11.49
C GLU A 239 1.40 13.83 10.65
N GLY A 240 0.83 13.78 9.45
CA GLY A 240 1.01 12.66 8.51
C GLY A 240 2.47 12.43 8.14
N ARG A 241 3.26 13.49 7.94
CA ARG A 241 4.70 13.39 7.71
C ARG A 241 5.41 12.73 8.88
N ALA A 242 5.07 13.12 10.12
CA ALA A 242 5.65 12.53 11.32
C ALA A 242 5.25 11.06 11.49
N ILE A 243 3.98 10.72 11.26
CA ILE A 243 3.43 9.36 11.29
C ILE A 243 4.14 8.46 10.27
N VAL A 244 4.22 8.87 9.02
CA VAL A 244 4.90 8.10 7.97
C VAL A 244 6.39 7.93 8.28
N ALA A 245 7.05 8.96 8.81
CA ALA A 245 8.44 8.84 9.23
C ALA A 245 8.62 7.82 10.36
N ALA A 246 7.71 7.78 11.33
CA ALA A 246 7.72 6.79 12.41
C ALA A 246 7.49 5.36 11.89
N MET A 247 6.53 5.15 10.95
CA MET A 247 6.31 3.87 10.28
C MET A 247 7.57 3.39 9.55
N VAL A 248 8.20 4.26 8.76
CA VAL A 248 9.45 3.95 8.04
C VAL A 248 10.56 3.57 9.02
N ALA A 249 10.74 4.34 10.09
CA ALA A 249 11.76 4.06 11.10
C ALA A 249 11.51 2.69 11.78
N SER A 250 10.26 2.33 12.06
CA SER A 250 9.89 1.02 12.62
C SER A 250 10.24 -0.12 11.66
N VAL A 251 9.83 -0.01 10.39
CA VAL A 251 10.17 -0.99 9.35
C VAL A 251 11.68 -1.17 9.20
N VAL A 252 12.44 -0.07 9.12
CA VAL A 252 13.90 -0.10 9.01
C VAL A 252 14.55 -0.77 10.22
N ARG A 253 14.11 -0.42 11.44
CA ARG A 253 14.60 -1.08 12.67
C ARG A 253 14.31 -2.58 12.66
N GLY A 254 13.08 -3.00 12.32
CA GLY A 254 12.70 -4.40 12.23
C GLY A 254 13.56 -5.17 11.23
N ILE A 255 13.78 -4.63 10.05
CA ILE A 255 14.63 -5.23 9.01
C ILE A 255 16.10 -5.32 9.48
N THR A 256 16.60 -4.29 10.17
CA THR A 256 17.99 -4.20 10.62
C THR A 256 18.25 -5.10 11.82
N ALA A 257 17.32 -5.20 12.77
CA ALA A 257 17.39 -6.11 13.91
C ALA A 257 17.36 -7.58 13.47
N GLY A 258 16.69 -7.88 12.36
CA GLY A 258 16.80 -9.15 11.67
C GLY A 258 16.20 -10.37 12.37
N ARG A 259 15.49 -10.20 13.48
CA ARG A 259 14.96 -11.31 14.30
C ARG A 259 13.44 -11.37 14.22
N PRO A 260 12.89 -12.16 13.28
CA PRO A 260 11.47 -12.44 13.27
C PRO A 260 11.09 -13.41 14.41
N ASP A 261 9.88 -13.26 14.92
CA ASP A 261 9.24 -14.24 15.79
C ASP A 261 8.95 -15.57 15.03
N PRO A 262 8.42 -16.60 15.69
CA PRO A 262 8.06 -17.87 15.03
C PRO A 262 7.10 -17.74 13.86
N ARG A 263 6.25 -16.69 13.84
CA ARG A 263 5.31 -16.39 12.76
C ARG A 263 5.93 -15.52 11.64
N GLY A 264 7.22 -15.18 11.78
CA GLY A 264 7.94 -14.36 10.83
C GLY A 264 7.74 -12.86 10.99
N ARG A 265 7.05 -12.40 12.05
CA ARG A 265 6.87 -10.98 12.32
C ARG A 265 8.17 -10.36 12.85
N LEU A 266 8.62 -9.29 12.22
CA LEU A 266 9.75 -8.50 12.69
C LEU A 266 9.30 -7.61 13.84
N LEU A 267 9.85 -7.88 15.03
CA LEU A 267 9.60 -7.08 16.23
C LEU A 267 10.84 -6.26 16.56
N THR A 268 10.65 -5.02 16.99
CA THR A 268 11.71 -4.18 17.56
C THR A 268 11.56 -4.13 19.08
N PRO A 269 12.67 -4.01 19.84
CA PRO A 269 12.57 -3.79 21.28
C PRO A 269 11.76 -2.52 21.56
N GLY A 270 10.70 -2.63 22.34
CA GLY A 270 9.79 -1.54 22.66
C GLY A 270 8.56 -1.43 21.75
N ASP A 271 8.43 -2.24 20.70
CA ASP A 271 7.13 -2.38 20.02
C ASP A 271 6.16 -3.04 21.00
N PRO A 272 5.01 -2.43 21.29
CA PRO A 272 3.94 -3.14 21.98
C PRO A 272 3.62 -4.37 21.12
N ALA A 273 3.36 -5.50 21.77
CA ALA A 273 2.67 -6.60 21.11
C ALA A 273 1.45 -5.94 20.44
N GLY A 274 1.49 -5.79 19.12
CA GLY A 274 0.57 -4.93 18.40
C GLY A 274 -0.88 -5.33 18.70
N PRO A 275 -1.87 -4.46 18.47
CA PRO A 275 -3.27 -4.71 18.78
C PRO A 275 -3.83 -5.99 18.14
N PHE A 276 -3.10 -6.59 17.22
CA PHE A 276 -3.41 -7.86 16.55
C PHE A 276 -2.60 -9.06 17.07
N ALA A 277 -1.93 -8.96 18.23
CA ALA A 277 -1.11 -10.05 18.79
C ALA A 277 -1.91 -11.13 19.50
N SER A 278 -3.23 -10.99 19.61
CA SER A 278 -4.11 -11.95 20.26
C SER A 278 -5.48 -11.99 19.56
N ALA A 279 -5.60 -12.77 18.54
CA ALA A 279 -6.85 -13.32 18.04
C ALA A 279 -6.64 -14.79 17.73
#